data_ba36ee672f5f1bf22b8852d5861dc76a
#
_entry.id   ba36ee672f5f1bf22b8852d5861dc76a
#
_cell.length_a   1.000
_cell.length_b   1.000
_cell.length_c   1.000
_cell.angle_alpha   90.00
_cell.angle_beta   90.00
_cell.angle_gamma   90.00
#
_symmetry.space_group_name_H-M   'P 1'
#
loop_
_entity.id
_entity.type
_entity.pdbx_description
1 polymer ?
#
loop_
_entity_poly.entity_id
_entity_poly.type
_entity_poly.pdbx_seq_one_letter_code
_entity_poly.pdbx_strand_id
1 'polypeptide(L)'
;CLTETEEDMIRRVCEVSKRTVVVLNVGNIIDMSWVQKYHPQAVLYVWQGGQEGGNGVADVLTGKACACGKLTDTIAADIMDYPSTENFGDPFKNYYKEDIYVGYRYFETFARDKVLYPFGYGLSYTTFEMKAEVLKNTGDEITVSVTVSNTGEVRGKEVVQVYVKVPQGKLGNPARKLIGFAKT
;
A
#
# COMPACT_ATOMS: atom_id res chain seq x y z
N CYS A 1 15.20 -7.25 0.39
CA CYS A 1 16.09 -6.16 -0.08
C CYS A 1 16.47 -6.42 -1.52
N LEU A 2 16.85 -5.38 -2.24
CA LEU A 2 17.55 -5.51 -3.51
C LEU A 2 18.95 -6.11 -3.28
N THR A 3 19.49 -6.78 -4.27
CA THR A 3 20.91 -7.16 -4.29
C THR A 3 21.77 -5.90 -4.54
N GLU A 4 23.03 -5.94 -4.16
CA GLU A 4 23.97 -4.85 -4.43
C GLU A 4 24.05 -4.49 -5.93
N THR A 5 23.97 -5.50 -6.78
CA THR A 5 23.98 -5.31 -8.26
C THR A 5 22.72 -4.60 -8.75
N GLU A 6 21.56 -4.96 -8.24
CA GLU A 6 20.28 -4.31 -8.60
C GLU A 6 20.26 -2.87 -8.08
N GLU A 7 20.76 -2.64 -6.89
CA GLU A 7 20.85 -1.29 -6.32
C GLU A 7 21.81 -0.41 -7.10
N ASP A 8 22.99 -0.92 -7.46
CA ASP A 8 23.96 -0.20 -8.31
C ASP A 8 23.40 0.10 -9.71
N MET A 9 22.66 -0.83 -10.29
CA MET A 9 21.96 -0.62 -11.56
C MET A 9 20.96 0.55 -11.45
N ILE A 10 20.09 0.56 -10.44
CA ILE A 10 19.11 1.63 -10.24
C ILE A 10 19.83 2.97 -10.05
N ARG A 11 20.85 3.01 -9.23
CA ARG A 11 21.67 4.20 -8.99
C ARG A 11 22.20 4.77 -10.29
N ARG A 12 22.90 3.95 -11.10
CA ARG A 12 23.50 4.37 -12.37
C ARG A 12 22.47 4.85 -13.37
N VAL A 13 21.35 4.15 -13.48
CA VAL A 13 20.28 4.56 -14.40
C VAL A 13 19.69 5.90 -13.98
N CYS A 14 19.44 6.12 -12.69
CA CYS A 14 18.92 7.38 -12.18
C CYS A 14 19.90 8.55 -12.36
N GLU A 15 21.21 8.30 -12.29
CA GLU A 15 22.26 9.32 -12.50
C GLU A 15 22.32 9.82 -13.95
N VAL A 16 22.12 8.93 -14.92
CA VAL A 16 22.27 9.27 -16.36
C VAL A 16 20.95 9.58 -17.06
N SER A 17 19.84 9.11 -16.52
CA SER A 17 18.51 9.27 -17.13
C SER A 17 17.71 10.35 -16.43
N LYS A 18 17.15 11.28 -17.21
CA LYS A 18 16.23 12.31 -16.69
C LYS A 18 14.84 11.77 -16.32
N ARG A 19 14.47 10.61 -16.82
CA ARG A 19 13.16 9.96 -16.58
C ARG A 19 13.35 8.48 -16.40
N THR A 20 13.34 8.06 -15.15
CA THR A 20 13.46 6.63 -14.78
C THR A 20 12.15 6.15 -14.18
N VAL A 21 11.60 5.09 -14.75
CA VAL A 21 10.48 4.35 -14.16
C VAL A 21 10.98 2.97 -13.77
N VAL A 22 10.81 2.61 -12.50
CA VAL A 22 11.17 1.28 -12.01
C VAL A 22 9.90 0.42 -11.95
N VAL A 23 9.93 -0.74 -12.57
CA VAL A 23 8.83 -1.71 -12.56
C VAL A 23 9.23 -2.88 -11.68
N LEU A 24 8.48 -3.10 -10.59
CA LEU A 24 8.73 -4.16 -9.62
C LEU A 24 7.81 -5.36 -9.90
N ASN A 25 8.39 -6.43 -10.45
CA ASN A 25 7.70 -7.70 -10.62
C ASN A 25 8.13 -8.66 -9.51
N VAL A 26 7.47 -8.57 -8.38
CA VAL A 26 7.83 -9.30 -7.15
C VAL A 26 6.59 -9.91 -6.49
N GLY A 27 6.77 -11.01 -5.78
CA GLY A 27 5.67 -11.77 -5.16
C GLY A 27 5.27 -11.29 -3.77
N ASN A 28 6.06 -10.39 -3.17
CA ASN A 28 5.83 -9.87 -1.82
C ASN A 28 6.33 -8.43 -1.72
N ILE A 29 6.07 -7.77 -0.58
CA ILE A 29 6.69 -6.48 -0.30
C ILE A 29 8.22 -6.62 -0.23
N ILE A 30 8.90 -5.58 -0.66
CA ILE A 30 10.36 -5.47 -0.59
C ILE A 30 10.75 -4.16 0.09
N ASP A 31 12.00 -4.07 0.49
CA ASP A 31 12.57 -2.80 0.93
C ASP A 31 12.46 -1.75 -0.19
N MET A 32 11.90 -0.59 0.14
CA MET A 32 11.69 0.53 -0.76
C MET A 32 12.50 1.78 -0.38
N SER A 33 13.45 1.66 0.54
CA SER A 33 14.30 2.78 1.00
C SER A 33 15.14 3.40 -0.13
N TRP A 34 15.50 2.60 -1.13
CA TRP A 34 16.20 3.03 -2.34
C TRP A 34 15.44 4.08 -3.16
N VAL A 35 14.11 4.14 -3.06
CA VAL A 35 13.30 5.16 -3.76
C VAL A 35 13.64 6.56 -3.26
N GLN A 36 13.77 6.71 -1.94
CA GLN A 36 14.18 7.98 -1.34
C GLN A 36 15.67 8.30 -1.58
N LYS A 37 16.49 7.28 -1.80
CA LYS A 37 17.92 7.42 -2.01
C LYS A 37 18.27 7.84 -3.44
N TYR A 38 17.59 7.27 -4.44
CA TYR A 38 17.93 7.46 -5.85
C TYR A 38 16.91 8.26 -6.66
N HIS A 39 15.75 8.57 -6.08
CA HIS A 39 14.72 9.44 -6.64
C HIS A 39 14.29 9.09 -8.08
N PRO A 40 13.92 7.84 -8.40
CA PRO A 40 13.30 7.54 -9.67
C PRO A 40 12.01 8.35 -9.82
N GLN A 41 11.65 8.75 -11.04
CA GLN A 41 10.46 9.59 -11.28
C GLN A 41 9.16 8.86 -11.05
N ALA A 42 9.14 7.51 -11.21
CA ALA A 42 8.00 6.67 -10.86
C ALA A 42 8.43 5.26 -10.48
N VAL A 43 7.64 4.62 -9.66
CA VAL A 43 7.74 3.19 -9.35
C VAL A 43 6.39 2.56 -9.59
N LEU A 44 6.36 1.50 -10.41
CA LEU A 44 5.18 0.70 -10.68
C LEU A 44 5.32 -0.66 -10.01
N TYR A 45 4.49 -0.91 -9.01
CA TYR A 45 4.46 -2.17 -8.28
C TYR A 45 3.45 -3.12 -8.95
N VAL A 46 3.94 -4.05 -9.76
CA VAL A 46 3.08 -4.88 -10.63
C VAL A 46 2.79 -6.26 -10.07
N TRP A 47 3.41 -6.60 -8.95
CA TRP A 47 3.32 -7.91 -8.32
C TRP A 47 3.73 -9.03 -9.30
N GLN A 48 3.16 -10.21 -9.18
CA GLN A 48 3.33 -11.32 -10.12
C GLN A 48 2.17 -11.31 -11.10
N GLY A 49 2.41 -10.80 -12.30
CA GLY A 49 1.43 -10.82 -13.38
C GLY A 49 1.17 -12.24 -13.87
N GLY A 50 -0.08 -12.51 -14.29
CA GLY A 50 -0.41 -13.75 -14.99
C GLY A 50 0.07 -13.71 -16.45
N GLN A 51 -0.54 -14.56 -17.29
CA GLN A 51 -0.20 -14.70 -18.72
C GLN A 51 -0.22 -13.37 -19.48
N GLU A 52 -1.17 -12.48 -19.17
CA GLU A 52 -1.32 -11.15 -19.77
C GLU A 52 -0.61 -10.02 -18.96
N GLY A 53 0.20 -10.37 -17.97
CA GLY A 53 0.85 -9.40 -17.10
C GLY A 53 1.67 -8.34 -17.82
N GLY A 54 2.43 -8.75 -18.85
CA GLY A 54 3.21 -7.82 -19.67
C GLY A 54 2.34 -6.82 -20.44
N ASN A 55 1.23 -7.25 -20.99
CA ASN A 55 0.27 -6.39 -21.67
C ASN A 55 -0.37 -5.39 -20.70
N GLY A 56 -0.77 -5.85 -19.49
CA GLY A 56 -1.30 -4.97 -18.45
C GLY A 56 -0.31 -3.90 -17.99
N VAL A 57 0.96 -4.26 -17.82
CA VAL A 57 2.03 -3.30 -17.49
C VAL A 57 2.22 -2.28 -18.61
N ALA A 58 2.27 -2.73 -19.87
CA ALA A 58 2.42 -1.86 -21.04
C ALA A 58 1.22 -0.89 -21.15
N ASP A 59 0.00 -1.36 -20.93
CA ASP A 59 -1.20 -0.51 -20.95
C ASP A 59 -1.16 0.60 -19.88
N VAL A 60 -0.63 0.30 -18.69
CA VAL A 60 -0.43 1.31 -17.65
C VAL A 60 0.69 2.27 -18.02
N LEU A 61 1.86 1.78 -18.44
CA LEU A 61 3.01 2.62 -18.78
C LEU A 61 2.74 3.57 -19.96
N THR A 62 1.92 3.14 -20.91
CA THR A 62 1.52 3.96 -22.08
C THR A 62 0.33 4.86 -21.83
N GLY A 63 -0.29 4.76 -20.65
CA GLY A 63 -1.49 5.55 -20.29
C GLY A 63 -2.78 5.03 -20.93
N LYS A 64 -2.77 3.89 -21.62
CA LYS A 64 -3.98 3.24 -22.15
C LYS A 64 -4.90 2.76 -21.02
N ALA A 65 -4.32 2.36 -19.88
CA ALA A 65 -5.03 2.09 -18.64
C ALA A 65 -4.49 2.99 -17.51
N CYS A 66 -5.40 3.50 -16.69
CA CYS A 66 -5.03 4.28 -15.52
C CYS A 66 -4.66 3.36 -14.34
N ALA A 67 -3.53 3.62 -13.70
CA ALA A 67 -3.17 2.95 -12.47
C ALA A 67 -4.23 3.22 -11.38
N CYS A 68 -4.77 2.17 -10.79
CA CYS A 68 -5.83 2.26 -9.78
C CYS A 68 -5.71 1.18 -8.69
N GLY A 69 -4.56 0.51 -8.62
CA GLY A 69 -4.22 -0.43 -7.57
C GLY A 69 -3.87 0.30 -6.27
N LYS A 70 -4.14 -0.35 -5.14
CA LYS A 70 -3.74 0.11 -3.81
C LYS A 70 -2.94 -0.99 -3.14
N LEU A 71 -1.91 -0.62 -2.36
CA LEU A 71 -1.12 -1.57 -1.59
C LEU A 71 -2.00 -2.32 -0.60
N THR A 72 -1.86 -3.63 -0.57
CA THR A 72 -2.51 -4.55 0.38
C THR A 72 -1.68 -4.76 1.64
N ASP A 73 -0.52 -4.13 1.70
CA ASP A 73 0.45 -4.23 2.78
C ASP A 73 0.98 -2.86 3.17
N THR A 74 1.54 -2.77 4.38
CA THR A 74 2.31 -1.61 4.83
C THR A 74 3.79 -1.87 4.54
N ILE A 75 4.46 -0.94 3.90
CA ILE A 75 5.89 -1.00 3.65
C ILE A 75 6.60 -0.09 4.66
N ALA A 76 7.35 -0.71 5.58
CA ALA A 76 8.14 -0.01 6.57
C ALA A 76 9.51 0.41 6.04
N ALA A 77 10.19 1.28 6.78
CA ALA A 77 11.51 1.78 6.44
C ALA A 77 12.60 0.70 6.61
N ASP A 78 12.43 -0.17 7.59
CA ASP A 78 13.36 -1.27 7.89
C ASP A 78 12.58 -2.56 8.12
N ILE A 79 13.17 -3.70 7.75
CA ILE A 79 12.61 -5.02 8.03
C ILE A 79 12.51 -5.27 9.55
N MET A 80 13.38 -4.68 10.34
CA MET A 80 13.37 -4.78 11.79
C MET A 80 12.21 -4.03 12.44
N ASP A 81 11.51 -3.19 11.70
CA ASP A 81 10.32 -2.49 12.18
C ASP A 81 9.06 -3.39 12.22
N TYR A 82 9.13 -4.59 11.61
CA TYR A 82 8.02 -5.57 11.67
C TYR A 82 8.16 -6.45 12.91
N PRO A 83 7.11 -6.57 13.74
CA PRO A 83 7.19 -7.32 15.00
C PRO A 83 7.55 -8.80 14.83
N SER A 84 7.18 -9.40 13.69
CA SER A 84 7.47 -10.80 13.38
C SER A 84 8.93 -11.06 13.01
N THR A 85 9.72 -10.04 12.65
CA THR A 85 11.11 -10.23 12.19
C THR A 85 11.98 -10.92 13.24
N GLU A 86 11.79 -10.60 14.52
CA GLU A 86 12.60 -11.16 15.61
C GLU A 86 12.45 -12.67 15.80
N ASN A 87 11.33 -13.25 15.39
CA ASN A 87 11.04 -14.69 15.56
C ASN A 87 10.76 -15.40 14.25
N PHE A 88 10.98 -14.73 13.12
CA PHE A 88 10.83 -15.33 11.80
C PHE A 88 11.91 -16.39 11.54
N GLY A 89 11.49 -17.56 11.04
CA GLY A 89 12.41 -18.62 10.64
C GLY A 89 12.86 -19.55 11.76
N ASP A 90 12.28 -19.49 12.97
CA ASP A 90 12.52 -20.50 14.00
C ASP A 90 11.98 -21.87 13.52
N PRO A 91 12.83 -22.91 13.38
CA PRO A 91 12.43 -24.19 12.84
C PRO A 91 11.57 -25.03 13.79
N PHE A 92 11.49 -24.67 15.08
CA PHE A 92 10.83 -25.45 16.12
C PHE A 92 9.57 -24.79 16.68
N LYS A 93 9.50 -23.46 16.65
CA LYS A 93 8.41 -22.70 17.26
C LYS A 93 8.03 -21.50 16.43
N ASN A 94 6.73 -21.29 16.28
CA ASN A 94 6.16 -20.09 15.69
C ASN A 94 5.36 -19.34 16.74
N TYR A 95 5.74 -18.09 16.98
CA TYR A 95 5.07 -17.23 17.94
C TYR A 95 4.26 -16.16 17.21
N TYR A 96 2.95 -16.11 17.46
CA TYR A 96 2.07 -15.07 16.93
C TYR A 96 2.19 -13.77 17.74
N LYS A 97 3.37 -13.16 17.69
CA LYS A 97 3.68 -11.93 18.46
C LYS A 97 2.79 -10.74 18.09
N GLU A 98 2.32 -10.70 16.86
CA GLU A 98 1.52 -9.59 16.37
C GLU A 98 0.09 -9.61 16.89
N ASP A 99 -0.43 -10.79 17.27
CA ASP A 99 -1.80 -10.99 17.75
C ASP A 99 -2.81 -10.30 16.80
N ILE A 100 -3.65 -9.41 17.34
CA ILE A 100 -4.62 -8.62 16.55
C ILE A 100 -3.98 -7.45 15.78
N TYR A 101 -2.71 -7.16 16.05
CA TYR A 101 -1.96 -6.02 15.48
C TYR A 101 -1.14 -6.42 14.25
N VAL A 102 -1.76 -7.14 13.31
CA VAL A 102 -1.09 -7.58 12.08
C VAL A 102 -1.06 -6.43 11.06
N GLY A 103 0.11 -6.25 10.41
CA GLY A 103 0.31 -5.31 9.31
C GLY A 103 -0.04 -3.87 9.68
N TYR A 104 -0.89 -3.20 8.89
CA TYR A 104 -1.25 -1.80 9.11
C TYR A 104 -1.82 -1.52 10.52
N ARG A 105 -2.43 -2.52 11.17
CA ARG A 105 -2.98 -2.37 12.53
C ARG A 105 -1.88 -2.10 13.54
N TYR A 106 -0.73 -2.76 13.39
CA TYR A 106 0.45 -2.49 14.21
C TYR A 106 1.00 -1.10 13.94
N PHE A 107 1.33 -0.82 12.69
CA PHE A 107 1.96 0.43 12.31
C PHE A 107 1.09 1.65 12.66
N GLU A 108 -0.20 1.61 12.36
CA GLU A 108 -1.13 2.69 12.68
C GLU A 108 -1.31 2.93 14.20
N THR A 109 -1.04 1.90 15.00
CA THR A 109 -1.20 1.98 16.46
C THR A 109 0.09 2.40 17.16
N PHE A 110 1.22 1.84 16.76
CA PHE A 110 2.45 1.92 17.53
C PHE A 110 3.65 2.53 16.79
N ALA A 111 3.67 2.53 15.46
CA ALA A 111 4.87 2.81 14.69
C ALA A 111 4.59 3.54 13.36
N ARG A 112 3.76 4.59 13.37
CA ARG A 112 3.41 5.36 12.16
C ARG A 112 4.61 6.04 11.51
N ASP A 113 5.55 6.48 12.32
CA ASP A 113 6.79 7.12 11.91
C ASP A 113 7.73 6.18 11.15
N LYS A 114 7.51 4.86 11.24
CA LYS A 114 8.28 3.83 10.55
C LYS A 114 7.77 3.49 9.15
N VAL A 115 6.65 4.05 8.74
CA VAL A 115 5.97 3.69 7.50
C VAL A 115 6.48 4.52 6.33
N LEU A 116 6.99 3.85 5.29
CA LEU A 116 7.29 4.48 3.99
C LEU A 116 6.03 4.59 3.12
N TYR A 117 5.31 3.48 2.97
CA TYR A 117 4.07 3.43 2.20
C TYR A 117 2.99 2.70 3.01
N PRO A 118 1.90 3.37 3.36
CA PRO A 118 0.85 2.77 4.17
C PRO A 118 0.00 1.78 3.38
N PHE A 119 -0.65 0.88 4.08
CA PHE A 119 -1.74 0.06 3.54
C PHE A 119 -2.78 0.94 2.84
N GLY A 120 -3.20 0.54 1.65
CA GLY A 120 -4.14 1.29 0.84
C GLY A 120 -3.51 2.44 0.04
N TYR A 121 -2.20 2.63 0.08
CA TYR A 121 -1.50 3.62 -0.73
C TYR A 121 -1.50 3.23 -2.21
N GLY A 122 -1.61 4.21 -3.07
CA GLY A 122 -1.46 4.04 -4.52
C GLY A 122 -1.88 5.32 -5.24
N LEU A 123 -1.02 5.79 -6.15
CA LEU A 123 -1.27 6.94 -7.00
C LEU A 123 -2.07 6.56 -8.24
N SER A 124 -2.69 7.54 -8.85
CA SER A 124 -3.44 7.41 -10.10
C SER A 124 -2.94 8.45 -11.11
N TYR A 125 -3.36 8.35 -12.37
CA TYR A 125 -3.12 9.39 -13.38
C TYR A 125 -4.18 10.49 -13.35
N THR A 126 -5.13 10.39 -12.43
CA THR A 126 -6.18 11.39 -12.19
C THR A 126 -6.35 11.61 -10.70
N THR A 127 -7.14 12.60 -10.33
CA THR A 127 -7.44 12.95 -8.94
C THR A 127 -8.92 12.71 -8.64
N PHE A 128 -9.21 12.43 -7.37
CA PHE A 128 -10.58 12.16 -6.92
C PHE A 128 -10.90 12.99 -5.68
N GLU A 129 -12.13 13.45 -5.60
CA GLU A 129 -12.74 13.99 -4.39
C GLU A 129 -13.72 12.96 -3.84
N MET A 130 -13.70 12.77 -2.52
CA MET A 130 -14.63 11.88 -1.83
C MET A 130 -15.46 12.66 -0.84
N LYS A 131 -16.79 12.49 -0.89
CA LYS A 131 -17.74 13.04 0.08
C LYS A 131 -18.49 11.90 0.74
N ALA A 132 -18.36 11.75 2.05
CA ALA A 132 -19.03 10.73 2.83
C ALA A 132 -20.21 11.32 3.59
N GLU A 133 -21.32 10.59 3.62
CA GLU A 133 -22.54 10.91 4.35
C GLU A 133 -23.04 9.69 5.10
N VAL A 134 -23.43 9.88 6.36
CA VAL A 134 -24.09 8.83 7.16
C VAL A 134 -25.58 8.88 6.89
N LEU A 135 -26.11 7.89 6.21
CA LEU A 135 -27.53 7.81 5.86
C LEU A 135 -28.38 7.22 7.00
N LYS A 136 -27.81 6.31 7.78
CA LYS A 136 -28.49 5.63 8.87
C LYS A 136 -27.52 5.33 10.02
N ASN A 137 -27.96 5.54 11.23
CA ASN A 137 -27.26 5.09 12.43
C ASN A 137 -28.30 4.69 13.48
N THR A 138 -28.44 3.40 13.74
CA THR A 138 -29.38 2.84 14.72
C THR A 138 -28.70 2.29 15.97
N GLY A 139 -27.37 2.47 16.12
CA GLY A 139 -26.58 1.86 17.18
C GLY A 139 -26.04 0.48 16.77
N ASP A 140 -26.86 -0.35 16.14
CA ASP A 140 -26.47 -1.69 15.68
C ASP A 140 -26.03 -1.70 14.21
N GLU A 141 -26.48 -0.72 13.43
CA GLU A 141 -26.20 -0.61 12.01
C GLU A 141 -25.88 0.83 11.62
N ILE A 142 -24.80 1.00 10.85
CA ILE A 142 -24.44 2.28 10.25
C ILE A 142 -24.38 2.11 8.73
N THR A 143 -25.18 2.90 8.02
CA THR A 143 -25.14 2.99 6.55
C THR A 143 -24.42 4.28 6.14
N VAL A 144 -23.35 4.14 5.38
CA VAL A 144 -22.57 5.26 4.87
C VAL A 144 -22.64 5.28 3.35
N SER A 145 -22.98 6.43 2.79
CA SER A 145 -22.86 6.71 1.36
C SER A 145 -21.57 7.47 1.09
N VAL A 146 -20.85 7.08 0.04
CA VAL A 146 -19.65 7.81 -0.39
C VAL A 146 -19.79 8.15 -1.87
N THR A 147 -19.83 9.45 -2.15
CA THR A 147 -19.78 9.96 -3.52
C THR A 147 -18.32 10.16 -3.89
N VAL A 148 -17.89 9.52 -4.98
CA VAL A 148 -16.54 9.66 -5.55
C VAL A 148 -16.65 10.42 -6.85
N SER A 149 -16.01 11.58 -6.93
CA SER A 149 -15.97 12.44 -8.11
C SER A 149 -14.54 12.47 -8.67
N ASN A 150 -14.40 12.13 -9.95
CA ASN A 150 -13.13 12.33 -10.65
C ASN A 150 -12.96 13.83 -10.95
N THR A 151 -11.92 14.44 -10.39
CA THR A 151 -11.63 15.88 -10.51
C THR A 151 -10.49 16.17 -11.49
N GLY A 152 -9.86 15.14 -12.07
CA GLY A 152 -8.85 15.27 -13.10
C GLY A 152 -9.40 14.98 -14.50
N GLU A 153 -8.51 14.94 -15.48
CA GLU A 153 -8.86 14.84 -16.90
C GLU A 153 -8.87 13.41 -17.45
N VAL A 154 -8.29 12.46 -16.72
CA VAL A 154 -8.14 11.07 -17.17
C VAL A 154 -9.18 10.19 -16.49
N ARG A 155 -9.82 9.31 -17.25
CA ARG A 155 -10.71 8.29 -16.68
C ARG A 155 -9.92 7.36 -15.77
N GLY A 156 -10.40 7.17 -14.56
CA GLY A 156 -9.76 6.33 -13.55
C GLY A 156 -10.77 5.69 -12.61
N LYS A 157 -10.26 4.87 -11.71
CA LYS A 157 -11.02 4.22 -10.64
C LYS A 157 -10.37 4.53 -9.31
N GLU A 158 -11.17 4.65 -8.26
CA GLU A 158 -10.68 4.86 -6.91
C GLU A 158 -11.23 3.81 -5.95
N VAL A 159 -10.52 3.54 -4.87
CA VAL A 159 -10.92 2.58 -3.84
C VAL A 159 -11.34 3.33 -2.59
N VAL A 160 -12.62 3.23 -2.26
CA VAL A 160 -13.16 3.70 -0.97
C VAL A 160 -12.84 2.65 0.08
N GLN A 161 -12.25 3.06 1.19
CA GLN A 161 -11.94 2.22 2.34
C GLN A 161 -12.65 2.76 3.56
N VAL A 162 -13.41 1.92 4.26
CA VAL A 162 -14.16 2.30 5.46
C VAL A 162 -13.48 1.69 6.68
N TYR A 163 -13.08 2.54 7.61
CA TYR A 163 -12.40 2.16 8.84
C TYR A 163 -13.24 2.52 10.05
N VAL A 164 -13.20 1.66 11.05
CA VAL A 164 -13.76 1.91 12.37
C VAL A 164 -12.66 2.14 13.41
N LYS A 165 -12.87 3.12 14.28
CA LYS A 165 -12.12 3.28 15.53
C LYS A 165 -12.93 2.69 16.65
N VAL A 166 -12.44 1.60 17.22
CA VAL A 166 -13.09 0.96 18.38
C VAL A 166 -12.61 1.61 19.66
N PRO A 167 -13.50 1.91 20.62
CA PRO A 167 -13.09 2.41 21.93
C PRO A 167 -12.06 1.48 22.58
N GLN A 168 -11.09 2.05 23.26
CA GLN A 168 -10.08 1.28 23.97
C GLN A 168 -10.70 0.62 25.19
N GLY A 169 -10.47 -0.68 25.34
CA GLY A 169 -10.90 -1.49 26.47
C GLY A 169 -9.70 -2.05 27.25
N LYS A 170 -9.97 -2.97 28.16
CA LYS A 170 -8.92 -3.63 28.96
C LYS A 170 -7.88 -4.39 28.13
N LEU A 171 -8.29 -4.93 26.99
CA LEU A 171 -7.41 -5.71 26.10
C LEU A 171 -6.75 -4.86 25.01
N GLY A 172 -7.06 -3.57 24.95
CA GLY A 172 -6.64 -2.72 23.86
C GLY A 172 -7.35 -3.01 22.53
N ASN A 173 -7.20 -2.11 21.57
CA ASN A 173 -7.69 -2.25 20.20
C ASN A 173 -6.74 -1.54 19.24
N PRO A 174 -6.58 -2.03 17.98
CA PRO A 174 -5.91 -1.28 16.94
C PRO A 174 -6.52 0.10 16.76
N ALA A 175 -5.70 1.10 16.44
CA ALA A 175 -6.13 2.48 16.24
C ALA A 175 -7.27 2.61 15.21
N ARG A 176 -7.27 1.74 14.19
CA ARG A 176 -8.36 1.59 13.23
C ARG A 176 -8.40 0.19 12.63
N LYS A 177 -9.59 -0.25 12.23
CA LYS A 177 -9.82 -1.53 11.54
C LYS A 177 -10.58 -1.29 10.25
N LEU A 178 -10.12 -1.84 9.15
CA LEU A 178 -10.86 -1.85 7.89
C LEU A 178 -12.08 -2.77 8.04
N ILE A 179 -13.26 -2.25 7.78
CA ILE A 179 -14.54 -2.99 7.88
C ILE A 179 -15.24 -3.14 6.54
N GLY A 180 -14.82 -2.38 5.53
CA GLY A 180 -15.36 -2.49 4.20
C GLY A 180 -14.55 -1.70 3.18
N PHE A 181 -14.65 -2.09 1.92
CA PHE A 181 -14.09 -1.36 0.81
C PHE A 181 -14.92 -1.58 -0.46
N ALA A 182 -14.87 -0.61 -1.35
CA ALA A 182 -15.47 -0.70 -2.68
C ALA A 182 -14.61 0.04 -3.70
N LYS A 183 -14.63 -0.43 -4.94
CA LYS A 183 -13.94 0.21 -6.06
C LYS A 183 -14.94 0.74 -7.07
N THR A 184 -14.77 2.00 -7.51
CA THR A 184 -15.62 2.67 -8.52
C THR A 184 -15.41 2.12 -9.91
#